data_726e203e8fa1ee86e1da84ffdb70fc57
#
_entry.id   726e203e8fa1ee86e1da84ffdb70fc57
#
_cell.length_a   1.000
_cell.length_b   1.000
_cell.length_c   1.000
_cell.angle_alpha   90.00
_cell.angle_beta   90.00
_cell.angle_gamma   90.00
#
_symmetry.space_group_name_H-M   'P 1'
#
loop_
_entity.id
_entity.type
_entity.pdbx_description
1 polymer ?
#
loop_
_entity_poly.entity_id
_entity_poly.type
_entity_poly.pdbx_seq_one_letter_code
_entity_poly.pdbx_strand_id
1 'polypeptide(L)'
;MDDIVALTGSEMQGRKAGSVGEIRASEYLSTQLRMLGLKPMGDHGTGYTQVFTIPPVLESRVNGRLTFKAGETYQLRTPSVNLLGALMGEKTEEIILLSAHYDHLGIFEGQVYNGANDNASGVGCVLEVMRRILREGTTPKRTIVLAFWSAEEMGFVGSQAFVGAATFPLNQVKAVLNADTVGNGIIGEFALWSYGDNIAFKAIRQASTEAGASAQLTPQATHNSDNISFSSAGIPAVTLMTREWLYKSHTVEDDITLVKPEQIKLAAEILYRAVRILAF
;
A
#
# COMPACT_ATOMS: atom_id res chain seq x y z
N MET A 1 -8.27 -8.13 10.11
CA MET A 1 -8.53 -7.14 11.18
C MET A 1 -7.35 -7.02 12.14
N ASP A 2 -6.74 -8.13 12.57
CA ASP A 2 -5.65 -8.11 13.59
C ASP A 2 -4.45 -7.23 13.18
N ASP A 3 -4.06 -7.25 11.90
CA ASP A 3 -2.99 -6.37 11.40
C ASP A 3 -3.37 -4.88 11.49
N ILE A 4 -4.65 -4.55 11.23
CA ILE A 4 -5.14 -3.16 11.33
C ILE A 4 -5.08 -2.71 12.78
N VAL A 5 -5.56 -3.54 13.72
CA VAL A 5 -5.48 -3.27 15.15
C VAL A 5 -4.03 -3.10 15.61
N ALA A 6 -3.13 -3.98 15.17
CA ALA A 6 -1.71 -3.87 15.50
C ALA A 6 -1.10 -2.56 14.98
N LEU A 7 -1.34 -2.21 13.72
CA LEU A 7 -0.78 -1.00 13.10
C LEU A 7 -1.39 0.31 13.63
N THR A 8 -2.57 0.26 14.27
CA THR A 8 -3.21 1.42 14.89
C THR A 8 -3.04 1.48 16.40
N GLY A 9 -2.25 0.55 16.98
CA GLY A 9 -1.90 0.55 18.39
C GLY A 9 -1.15 1.81 18.80
N SER A 10 -1.26 2.19 20.08
CA SER A 10 -0.64 3.41 20.60
C SER A 10 0.88 3.45 20.45
N GLU A 11 1.54 2.28 20.46
CA GLU A 11 2.98 2.13 20.25
C GLU A 11 3.41 2.51 18.84
N MET A 12 2.50 2.41 17.86
CA MET A 12 2.77 2.78 16.45
C MET A 12 2.77 4.29 16.23
N GLN A 13 2.24 5.08 17.17
CA GLN A 13 2.30 6.54 17.15
C GLN A 13 1.89 7.17 15.80
N GLY A 14 0.92 6.56 15.10
CA GLY A 14 0.47 7.00 13.79
C GLY A 14 1.49 6.86 12.66
N ARG A 15 2.56 6.08 12.84
CA ARG A 15 3.48 5.57 11.79
C ARG A 15 4.07 6.61 10.83
N LYS A 16 4.27 7.86 11.29
CA LYS A 16 4.86 8.89 10.43
C LYS A 16 6.22 8.43 9.91
N ALA A 17 6.44 8.54 8.60
CA ALA A 17 7.70 8.17 7.97
C ALA A 17 8.89 8.91 8.61
N GLY A 18 9.97 8.18 8.90
CA GLY A 18 11.15 8.67 9.61
C GLY A 18 11.00 8.75 11.14
N SER A 19 9.89 8.27 11.71
CA SER A 19 9.64 8.28 13.16
C SER A 19 9.87 6.93 13.82
N VAL A 20 9.87 6.91 15.16
CA VAL A 20 9.88 5.66 15.95
C VAL A 20 8.64 4.81 15.65
N GLY A 21 7.50 5.44 15.39
CA GLY A 21 6.27 4.73 15.00
C GLY A 21 6.42 3.95 13.69
N GLU A 22 7.06 4.55 12.69
CA GLU A 22 7.40 3.86 11.45
C GLU A 22 8.36 2.69 11.68
N ILE A 23 9.40 2.88 12.49
CA ILE A 23 10.36 1.80 12.79
C ILE A 23 9.62 0.58 13.36
N ARG A 24 8.74 0.77 14.35
CA ARG A 24 7.94 -0.31 14.95
C ARG A 24 7.00 -0.97 13.93
N ALA A 25 6.35 -0.19 13.07
CA ALA A 25 5.49 -0.70 12.01
C ALA A 25 6.31 -1.53 10.99
N SER A 26 7.50 -1.07 10.61
CA SER A 26 8.39 -1.80 9.70
C SER A 26 8.90 -3.11 10.30
N GLU A 27 9.21 -3.15 11.59
CA GLU A 27 9.59 -4.37 12.32
C GLU A 27 8.43 -5.38 12.39
N TYR A 28 7.22 -4.89 12.67
CA TYR A 28 5.99 -5.70 12.63
C TYR A 28 5.80 -6.33 11.26
N LEU A 29 5.83 -5.52 10.19
CA LEU A 29 5.63 -5.98 8.82
C LEU A 29 6.75 -6.91 8.35
N SER A 30 7.99 -6.64 8.68
CA SER A 30 9.12 -7.55 8.40
C SER A 30 8.90 -8.91 9.08
N THR A 31 8.33 -8.92 10.28
CA THR A 31 7.97 -10.16 10.97
C THR A 31 6.84 -10.89 10.26
N GLN A 32 5.80 -10.17 9.78
CA GLN A 32 4.74 -10.78 8.96
C GLN A 32 5.30 -11.42 7.69
N LEU A 33 6.15 -10.71 6.93
CA LEU A 33 6.78 -11.27 5.72
C LEU A 33 7.58 -12.54 6.01
N ARG A 34 8.32 -12.56 7.13
CA ARG A 34 9.07 -13.73 7.59
C ARG A 34 8.17 -14.91 7.97
N MET A 35 7.10 -14.64 8.74
CA MET A 35 6.14 -15.67 9.14
C MET A 35 5.39 -16.28 7.95
N LEU A 36 5.16 -15.50 6.91
CA LEU A 36 4.60 -15.97 5.64
C LEU A 36 5.60 -16.78 4.79
N GLY A 37 6.86 -16.88 5.21
CA GLY A 37 7.90 -17.61 4.47
C GLY A 37 8.25 -16.97 3.14
N LEU A 38 7.99 -15.67 2.96
CA LEU A 38 8.31 -14.98 1.72
C LEU A 38 9.83 -14.80 1.57
N LYS A 39 10.32 -14.91 0.33
CA LYS A 39 11.73 -14.65 0.03
C LYS A 39 12.02 -13.15 0.20
N PRO A 40 13.07 -12.76 0.92
CA PRO A 40 13.51 -11.37 0.99
C PRO A 40 13.81 -10.77 -0.39
N MET A 41 13.31 -9.54 -0.62
CA MET A 41 13.50 -8.81 -1.88
C MET A 41 13.95 -7.35 -1.64
N GLY A 42 14.43 -7.03 -0.45
CA GLY A 42 15.02 -5.73 -0.14
C GLY A 42 16.44 -5.55 -0.68
N ASP A 43 17.17 -4.58 -0.14
CA ASP A 43 18.53 -4.25 -0.58
C ASP A 43 19.45 -5.48 -0.54
N HIS A 44 20.20 -5.67 -1.61
CA HIS A 44 21.13 -6.79 -1.77
C HIS A 44 20.49 -8.19 -1.66
N GLY A 45 19.16 -8.31 -1.62
CA GLY A 45 18.43 -9.57 -1.51
C GLY A 45 18.64 -10.31 -0.18
N THR A 46 19.16 -9.66 0.85
CA THR A 46 19.49 -10.29 2.14
C THR A 46 18.46 -10.02 3.24
N GLY A 47 17.59 -9.03 3.06
CA GLY A 47 16.52 -8.63 3.97
C GLY A 47 15.27 -8.21 3.23
N TYR A 48 14.25 -7.83 3.98
CA TYR A 48 13.01 -7.30 3.40
C TYR A 48 13.05 -5.80 3.13
N THR A 49 14.00 -5.07 3.73
CA THR A 49 14.07 -3.61 3.70
C THR A 49 14.82 -3.08 2.47
N GLN A 50 14.25 -2.04 1.86
CA GLN A 50 14.96 -1.13 0.95
C GLN A 50 15.07 0.22 1.65
N VAL A 51 16.30 0.69 1.88
CA VAL A 51 16.57 1.96 2.56
C VAL A 51 16.52 3.12 1.55
N PHE A 52 15.84 4.20 1.94
CA PHE A 52 15.83 5.45 1.18
C PHE A 52 15.85 6.65 2.14
N THR A 53 15.85 7.87 1.60
CA THR A 53 15.82 9.08 2.41
C THR A 53 14.64 9.98 2.01
N ILE A 54 13.93 10.48 3.02
CA ILE A 54 12.83 11.42 2.88
C ILE A 54 13.42 12.84 2.78
N PRO A 55 12.98 13.68 1.82
CA PRO A 55 13.31 15.11 1.83
C PRO A 55 12.65 15.78 3.06
N PRO A 56 13.17 16.95 3.49
CA PRO A 56 12.51 17.72 4.53
C PRO A 56 11.07 18.06 4.19
N VAL A 57 10.17 17.91 5.16
CA VAL A 57 8.74 18.24 5.05
C VAL A 57 8.29 19.08 6.22
N LEU A 58 7.27 19.89 5.99
CA LEU A 58 6.57 20.69 7.00
C LEU A 58 5.14 20.21 7.13
N GLU A 59 4.69 20.03 8.35
CA GLU A 59 3.27 19.76 8.64
C GLU A 59 2.43 21.01 8.40
N SER A 60 1.26 20.84 7.83
CA SER A 60 0.34 21.90 7.49
C SER A 60 -1.09 21.40 7.57
N ARG A 61 -2.03 22.28 7.96
CA ARG A 61 -3.47 21.97 7.88
C ARG A 61 -4.09 22.63 6.66
N VAL A 62 -4.81 21.84 5.87
CA VAL A 62 -5.59 22.35 4.73
C VAL A 62 -7.02 21.83 4.90
N ASN A 63 -7.98 22.76 5.00
CA ASN A 63 -9.39 22.43 5.20
C ASN A 63 -9.64 21.48 6.40
N GLY A 64 -8.90 21.68 7.51
CA GLY A 64 -9.01 20.87 8.73
C GLY A 64 -8.25 19.54 8.71
N ARG A 65 -7.63 19.17 7.59
CA ARG A 65 -6.88 17.93 7.41
C ARG A 65 -5.38 18.20 7.53
N LEU A 66 -4.67 17.33 8.25
CA LEU A 66 -3.21 17.38 8.33
C LEU A 66 -2.62 16.93 7.00
N THR A 67 -1.57 17.59 6.53
CA THR A 67 -0.86 17.27 5.29
C THR A 67 0.59 17.70 5.40
N PHE A 68 1.44 17.18 4.53
CA PHE A 68 2.83 17.57 4.41
C PHE A 68 3.06 18.48 3.21
N LYS A 69 3.99 19.43 3.37
CA LYS A 69 4.49 20.30 2.31
C LYS A 69 6.01 20.17 2.27
N ALA A 70 6.61 20.49 1.12
CA ALA A 70 8.05 20.53 1.00
C ALA A 70 8.66 21.50 2.02
N GLY A 71 9.66 21.01 2.75
CA GLY A 71 10.48 21.80 3.67
C GLY A 71 11.67 22.45 2.98
N GLU A 72 12.54 23.09 3.78
CA GLU A 72 13.71 23.77 3.26
C GLU A 72 14.80 22.78 2.84
N THR A 73 15.36 22.96 1.65
CA THR A 73 16.31 22.03 1.04
C THR A 73 17.64 21.88 1.77
N TYR A 74 18.00 22.83 2.65
CA TYR A 74 19.21 22.75 3.47
C TYR A 74 19.08 21.89 4.73
N GLN A 75 17.86 21.45 5.07
CA GLN A 75 17.64 20.56 6.20
C GLN A 75 18.10 19.12 5.90
N LEU A 76 18.44 18.38 6.96
CA LEU A 76 18.87 16.98 6.80
C LEU A 76 17.73 16.10 6.30
N ARG A 77 18.07 15.17 5.42
CA ARG A 77 17.14 14.12 4.97
C ARG A 77 17.02 13.04 6.05
N THR A 78 15.82 12.50 6.22
CA THR A 78 15.54 11.48 7.21
C THR A 78 15.54 10.09 6.55
N PRO A 79 16.21 9.06 7.13
CA PRO A 79 16.11 7.70 6.60
C PRO A 79 14.73 7.10 6.81
N SER A 80 14.30 6.27 5.87
CA SER A 80 13.07 5.48 5.91
C SER A 80 13.28 4.18 5.14
N VAL A 81 12.31 3.25 5.19
CA VAL A 81 12.42 1.95 4.54
C VAL A 81 11.13 1.55 3.83
N ASN A 82 11.25 0.98 2.64
CA ASN A 82 10.24 0.14 2.04
C ASN A 82 10.47 -1.32 2.45
N LEU A 83 9.44 -2.16 2.35
CA LEU A 83 9.52 -3.58 2.70
C LEU A 83 9.03 -4.42 1.52
N LEU A 84 9.79 -5.45 1.14
CA LEU A 84 9.49 -6.31 0.00
C LEU A 84 9.77 -7.77 0.30
N GLY A 85 8.78 -8.63 0.01
CA GLY A 85 8.93 -10.09 0.12
C GLY A 85 8.20 -10.81 -1.03
N ALA A 86 8.75 -11.90 -1.54
CA ALA A 86 8.26 -12.61 -2.71
C ALA A 86 7.77 -14.03 -2.42
N LEU A 87 6.62 -14.37 -2.96
CA LEU A 87 6.23 -15.75 -3.27
C LEU A 87 6.70 -16.04 -4.69
N MET A 88 7.73 -16.88 -4.81
CA MET A 88 8.34 -17.21 -6.09
C MET A 88 7.39 -18.01 -6.98
N GLY A 89 7.26 -17.61 -8.23
CA GLY A 89 6.53 -18.32 -9.26
C GLY A 89 7.42 -19.18 -10.15
N GLU A 90 6.80 -19.92 -11.08
CA GLU A 90 7.51 -20.69 -12.11
C GLU A 90 8.35 -19.78 -13.01
N LYS A 91 7.79 -18.63 -13.40
CA LYS A 91 8.47 -17.57 -14.15
C LYS A 91 8.97 -16.51 -13.18
N THR A 92 10.20 -16.69 -12.74
CA THR A 92 10.81 -15.84 -11.70
C THR A 92 11.06 -14.41 -12.17
N GLU A 93 11.16 -14.18 -13.46
CA GLU A 93 11.38 -12.88 -14.12
C GLU A 93 10.10 -12.14 -14.52
N GLU A 94 8.93 -12.73 -14.29
CA GLU A 94 7.63 -12.05 -14.44
C GLU A 94 7.02 -11.79 -13.05
N ILE A 95 6.84 -10.53 -12.68
CA ILE A 95 6.43 -10.13 -11.33
C ILE A 95 5.07 -9.45 -11.37
N ILE A 96 4.17 -9.89 -10.50
CA ILE A 96 2.97 -9.15 -10.11
C ILE A 96 3.24 -8.54 -8.73
N LEU A 97 3.15 -7.22 -8.63
CA LEU A 97 3.40 -6.50 -7.41
C LEU A 97 2.05 -6.18 -6.74
N LEU A 98 1.88 -6.64 -5.50
CA LEU A 98 0.74 -6.36 -4.63
C LEU A 98 1.22 -5.44 -3.51
N SER A 99 0.63 -4.26 -3.36
CA SER A 99 1.19 -3.25 -2.46
C SER A 99 0.17 -2.44 -1.68
N ALA A 100 0.64 -1.80 -0.61
CA ALA A 100 -0.03 -0.75 0.15
C ALA A 100 1.05 0.11 0.81
N HIS A 101 0.76 1.39 1.09
CA HIS A 101 1.64 2.14 1.98
C HIS A 101 1.33 1.84 3.45
N TYR A 102 2.32 1.97 4.33
CA TYR A 102 2.17 1.65 5.75
C TYR A 102 2.41 2.82 6.69
N ASP A 103 2.96 3.92 6.17
CA ASP A 103 3.08 5.17 6.91
C ASP A 103 1.72 5.88 7.04
N HIS A 104 1.67 6.83 7.99
CA HIS A 104 0.58 7.79 8.10
C HIS A 104 1.11 9.08 8.73
N LEU A 105 0.28 9.90 9.34
CA LEU A 105 0.63 11.27 9.70
C LEU A 105 1.34 11.42 11.05
N GLY A 106 1.32 10.41 11.92
CA GLY A 106 2.05 10.43 13.18
C GLY A 106 1.35 11.17 14.32
N ILE A 107 2.14 11.89 15.10
CA ILE A 107 1.66 12.73 16.20
C ILE A 107 1.83 14.20 15.81
N PHE A 108 0.74 14.96 15.86
CA PHE A 108 0.74 16.39 15.61
C PHE A 108 -0.06 17.13 16.69
N GLU A 109 0.51 18.18 17.29
CA GLU A 109 -0.08 18.94 18.40
C GLU A 109 -0.58 18.06 19.55
N GLY A 110 0.16 17.00 19.88
CA GLY A 110 -0.17 16.04 20.95
C GLY A 110 -1.29 15.05 20.61
N GLN A 111 -1.84 15.09 19.41
CA GLN A 111 -2.86 14.16 18.93
C GLN A 111 -2.25 13.10 18.03
N VAL A 112 -2.67 11.84 18.18
CA VAL A 112 -2.26 10.72 17.33
C VAL A 112 -3.21 10.62 16.15
N TYR A 113 -2.66 10.60 14.94
CA TYR A 113 -3.37 10.31 13.69
C TYR A 113 -3.16 8.81 13.40
N ASN A 114 -4.17 7.99 13.72
CA ASN A 114 -4.01 6.53 13.72
C ASN A 114 -3.95 5.93 12.32
N GLY A 115 -4.64 6.52 11.32
CA GLY A 115 -4.64 6.02 9.97
C GLY A 115 -5.14 4.58 9.86
N ALA A 116 -6.32 4.30 10.43
CA ALA A 116 -6.88 2.94 10.40
C ALA A 116 -7.39 2.57 9.01
N ASN A 117 -8.12 3.51 8.38
CA ASN A 117 -8.51 3.37 6.99
C ASN A 117 -7.36 3.76 6.06
N ASP A 118 -6.62 4.80 6.38
CA ASP A 118 -5.50 5.38 5.64
C ASP A 118 -4.16 5.13 6.38
N ASN A 119 -3.37 4.05 6.12
CA ASN A 119 -3.73 2.95 5.23
C ASN A 119 -3.45 1.60 5.89
N ALA A 120 -3.71 1.48 7.21
CA ALA A 120 -3.65 0.16 7.85
C ALA A 120 -4.66 -0.82 7.21
N SER A 121 -5.77 -0.30 6.65
CA SER A 121 -6.77 -1.10 5.93
C SER A 121 -6.20 -1.77 4.69
N GLY A 122 -5.47 -1.04 3.86
CA GLY A 122 -4.79 -1.59 2.69
C GLY A 122 -3.72 -2.61 3.05
N VAL A 123 -2.90 -2.30 4.08
CA VAL A 123 -1.88 -3.24 4.58
C VAL A 123 -2.52 -4.55 5.04
N GLY A 124 -3.55 -4.49 5.89
CA GLY A 124 -4.26 -5.69 6.36
C GLY A 124 -4.91 -6.48 5.22
N CYS A 125 -5.41 -5.77 4.21
CA CYS A 125 -6.02 -6.36 3.03
C CYS A 125 -4.99 -7.16 2.20
N VAL A 126 -3.85 -6.57 1.85
CA VAL A 126 -2.83 -7.26 1.01
C VAL A 126 -2.15 -8.40 1.76
N LEU A 127 -1.98 -8.29 3.10
CA LEU A 127 -1.51 -9.41 3.93
C LEU A 127 -2.48 -10.59 3.90
N GLU A 128 -3.79 -10.34 4.01
CA GLU A 128 -4.79 -11.43 3.95
C GLU A 128 -4.85 -12.08 2.57
N VAL A 129 -4.71 -11.31 1.49
CA VAL A 129 -4.59 -11.86 0.13
C VAL A 129 -3.41 -12.83 0.05
N MET A 130 -2.24 -12.44 0.54
CA MET A 130 -1.05 -13.31 0.52
C MET A 130 -1.23 -14.55 1.39
N ARG A 131 -1.79 -14.40 2.61
CA ARG A 131 -2.12 -15.55 3.49
C ARG A 131 -3.04 -16.54 2.80
N ARG A 132 -4.06 -16.05 2.09
CA ARG A 132 -5.00 -16.90 1.37
C ARG A 132 -4.31 -17.68 0.24
N ILE A 133 -3.50 -17.01 -0.59
CA ILE A 133 -2.74 -17.65 -1.67
C ILE A 133 -1.82 -18.75 -1.11
N LEU A 134 -1.12 -18.47 -0.02
CA LEU A 134 -0.22 -19.46 0.62
C LEU A 134 -0.98 -20.67 1.19
N ARG A 135 -2.17 -20.47 1.78
CA ARG A 135 -3.02 -21.57 2.27
C ARG A 135 -3.48 -22.52 1.16
N GLU A 136 -3.61 -22.05 -0.07
CA GLU A 136 -3.97 -22.89 -1.22
C GLU A 136 -2.84 -23.83 -1.65
N GLY A 137 -1.59 -23.50 -1.31
CA GLY A 137 -0.42 -24.31 -1.61
C GLY A 137 -0.09 -24.44 -3.11
N THR A 138 -0.71 -23.61 -3.96
CA THR A 138 -0.49 -23.64 -5.42
C THR A 138 0.63 -22.68 -5.78
N THR A 139 1.63 -23.16 -6.53
CA THR A 139 2.68 -22.31 -7.06
C THR A 139 2.11 -21.39 -8.15
N PRO A 140 2.30 -20.07 -8.05
CA PRO A 140 1.86 -19.16 -9.10
C PRO A 140 2.73 -19.31 -10.35
N LYS A 141 2.18 -19.01 -11.52
CA LYS A 141 2.95 -18.94 -12.77
C LYS A 141 3.94 -17.76 -12.72
N ARG A 142 3.53 -16.60 -12.20
CA ARG A 142 4.37 -15.43 -12.03
C ARG A 142 4.70 -15.22 -10.56
N THR A 143 5.90 -14.72 -10.28
CA THR A 143 6.29 -14.31 -8.93
C THR A 143 5.35 -13.20 -8.42
N ILE A 144 4.88 -13.33 -7.18
CA ILE A 144 4.08 -12.31 -6.50
C ILE A 144 4.97 -11.64 -5.47
N VAL A 145 5.21 -10.34 -5.64
CA VAL A 145 5.93 -9.53 -4.64
C VAL A 145 4.92 -8.75 -3.82
N LEU A 146 4.94 -8.97 -2.50
CA LEU A 146 4.23 -8.16 -1.54
C LEU A 146 5.14 -7.01 -1.12
N ALA A 147 4.67 -5.77 -1.30
CA ALA A 147 5.44 -4.58 -1.01
C ALA A 147 4.67 -3.60 -0.11
N PHE A 148 5.39 -3.01 0.85
CA PHE A 148 4.87 -1.96 1.71
C PHE A 148 5.72 -0.70 1.52
N TRP A 149 5.07 0.37 1.06
CA TRP A 149 5.73 1.65 0.80
C TRP A 149 5.67 2.53 2.04
N SER A 150 6.72 3.28 2.31
CA SER A 150 6.71 4.35 3.29
C SER A 150 6.75 5.72 2.63
N ALA A 151 6.44 6.76 3.41
CA ALA A 151 6.42 8.15 2.98
C ALA A 151 5.53 8.41 1.75
N GLU A 152 4.42 7.68 1.64
CA GLU A 152 3.35 7.96 0.67
C GLU A 152 2.76 9.34 0.95
N GLU A 153 2.44 9.62 2.21
CA GLU A 153 1.84 10.85 2.71
C GLU A 153 2.70 12.10 2.45
N MET A 154 3.98 11.88 2.19
CA MET A 154 4.96 12.94 1.87
C MET A 154 5.17 13.10 0.36
N GLY A 155 4.25 12.56 -0.46
CA GLY A 155 4.26 12.65 -1.92
C GLY A 155 4.86 11.42 -2.60
N PHE A 156 4.47 10.21 -2.18
CA PHE A 156 4.85 8.92 -2.79
C PHE A 156 6.36 8.66 -2.77
N VAL A 157 7.07 9.21 -1.78
CA VAL A 157 8.55 9.22 -1.77
C VAL A 157 9.12 7.81 -1.77
N GLY A 158 8.51 6.86 -1.03
CA GLY A 158 8.99 5.48 -0.97
C GLY A 158 8.83 4.73 -2.29
N SER A 159 7.66 4.78 -2.90
CA SER A 159 7.45 4.13 -4.21
C SER A 159 8.27 4.78 -5.32
N GLN A 160 8.46 6.10 -5.30
CA GLN A 160 9.37 6.80 -6.21
C GLN A 160 10.83 6.38 -5.99
N ALA A 161 11.26 6.25 -4.73
CA ALA A 161 12.61 5.77 -4.40
C ALA A 161 12.82 4.34 -4.91
N PHE A 162 11.80 3.46 -4.78
CA PHE A 162 11.86 2.12 -5.34
C PHE A 162 11.97 2.15 -6.87
N VAL A 163 11.16 2.93 -7.56
CA VAL A 163 11.23 3.04 -9.03
C VAL A 163 12.58 3.60 -9.48
N GLY A 164 13.17 4.55 -8.74
CA GLY A 164 14.47 5.15 -9.04
C GLY A 164 15.67 4.24 -8.78
N ALA A 165 15.54 3.29 -7.83
CA ALA A 165 16.61 2.38 -7.40
C ALA A 165 16.04 1.01 -7.00
N ALA A 166 15.36 0.36 -7.93
CA ALA A 166 14.67 -0.90 -7.67
C ALA A 166 15.62 -2.03 -7.28
N THR A 167 15.23 -2.84 -6.31
CA THR A 167 16.00 -3.98 -5.83
C THR A 167 15.99 -5.18 -6.78
N PHE A 168 15.16 -5.12 -7.82
CA PHE A 168 15.11 -6.04 -8.96
C PHE A 168 14.73 -5.28 -10.24
N PRO A 169 15.00 -5.82 -11.44
CA PRO A 169 14.75 -5.11 -12.70
C PRO A 169 13.28 -4.73 -12.90
N LEU A 170 12.97 -3.45 -13.08
CA LEU A 170 11.60 -2.95 -13.24
C LEU A 170 10.86 -3.53 -14.45
N ASN A 171 11.57 -3.90 -15.53
CA ASN A 171 10.97 -4.53 -16.72
C ASN A 171 10.40 -5.93 -16.44
N GLN A 172 10.73 -6.53 -15.30
CA GLN A 172 10.12 -7.77 -14.81
C GLN A 172 8.73 -7.54 -14.25
N VAL A 173 8.41 -6.33 -13.78
CA VAL A 173 7.08 -5.98 -13.22
C VAL A 173 6.06 -5.88 -14.36
N LYS A 174 5.10 -6.80 -14.37
CA LYS A 174 4.05 -6.89 -15.40
C LYS A 174 2.79 -6.11 -14.99
N ALA A 175 2.49 -6.05 -13.69
CA ALA A 175 1.37 -5.29 -13.15
C ALA A 175 1.59 -4.94 -11.68
N VAL A 176 1.04 -3.81 -11.25
CA VAL A 176 0.99 -3.35 -9.86
C VAL A 176 -0.46 -3.22 -9.44
N LEU A 177 -0.83 -3.92 -8.37
CA LEU A 177 -2.11 -3.83 -7.68
C LEU A 177 -1.87 -3.18 -6.33
N ASN A 178 -2.30 -1.94 -6.16
CA ASN A 178 -2.14 -1.18 -4.92
C ASN A 178 -3.47 -1.10 -4.18
N ALA A 179 -3.45 -1.23 -2.86
CA ALA A 179 -4.59 -1.06 -1.97
C ALA A 179 -4.40 0.18 -1.12
N ASP A 180 -5.36 1.08 -1.14
CA ASP A 180 -5.31 2.31 -0.37
C ASP A 180 -6.71 2.69 0.10
N THR A 181 -6.85 2.99 1.41
CA THR A 181 -8.13 3.41 2.00
C THR A 181 -9.31 2.50 1.61
N VAL A 182 -9.19 1.18 1.86
CA VAL A 182 -10.16 0.17 1.42
C VAL A 182 -11.17 -0.25 2.49
N GLY A 183 -11.20 0.43 3.66
CA GLY A 183 -11.94 -0.04 4.83
C GLY A 183 -13.26 0.68 5.14
N ASN A 184 -13.49 1.89 4.61
CA ASN A 184 -14.66 2.71 4.94
C ASN A 184 -15.73 2.70 3.83
N GLY A 185 -16.68 3.63 3.90
CA GLY A 185 -17.65 3.91 2.84
C GLY A 185 -18.80 2.92 2.73
N ILE A 186 -19.48 2.92 1.60
CA ILE A 186 -20.58 2.01 1.29
C ILE A 186 -20.01 0.66 0.89
N ILE A 187 -20.51 -0.43 1.51
CA ILE A 187 -20.04 -1.78 1.22
C ILE A 187 -20.27 -2.11 -0.26
N GLY A 188 -19.20 -2.54 -0.93
CA GLY A 188 -19.23 -2.91 -2.36
C GLY A 188 -19.04 -1.75 -3.32
N GLU A 189 -18.81 -0.52 -2.84
CA GLU A 189 -18.52 0.62 -3.70
C GLU A 189 -17.04 1.00 -3.62
N PHE A 190 -16.34 0.85 -4.75
CA PHE A 190 -14.92 1.15 -4.89
C PHE A 190 -14.66 2.17 -6.01
N ALA A 191 -13.56 2.87 -5.87
CA ALA A 191 -12.94 3.70 -6.90
C ALA A 191 -11.64 3.04 -7.38
N LEU A 192 -11.30 3.26 -8.63
CA LEU A 192 -10.05 2.81 -9.23
C LEU A 192 -9.26 4.02 -9.73
N TRP A 193 -8.01 4.11 -9.33
CA TRP A 193 -7.06 5.05 -9.90
C TRP A 193 -6.09 4.32 -10.81
N SER A 194 -6.13 4.65 -12.11
CA SER A 194 -5.31 4.01 -13.14
C SER A 194 -5.06 4.95 -14.30
N TYR A 195 -3.88 4.87 -14.89
CA TYR A 195 -3.61 5.51 -16.19
C TYR A 195 -4.04 4.58 -17.32
N GLY A 196 -5.22 4.88 -17.89
CA GLY A 196 -5.77 4.15 -19.02
C GLY A 196 -6.23 2.72 -18.70
N ASP A 197 -6.59 2.03 -19.77
CA ASP A 197 -7.16 0.67 -19.75
C ASP A 197 -6.05 -0.39 -19.81
N ASN A 198 -5.18 -0.42 -18.81
CA ASN A 198 -4.06 -1.36 -18.71
C ASN A 198 -4.48 -2.72 -18.10
N ILE A 199 -3.57 -3.71 -18.10
CA ILE A 199 -3.87 -5.07 -17.64
C ILE A 199 -4.19 -5.13 -16.15
N ALA A 200 -3.58 -4.28 -15.30
CA ALA A 200 -3.86 -4.22 -13.88
C ALA A 200 -5.29 -3.71 -13.63
N PHE A 201 -5.67 -2.62 -14.31
CA PHE A 201 -7.03 -2.08 -14.27
C PHE A 201 -8.07 -3.12 -14.72
N LYS A 202 -7.83 -3.80 -15.85
CA LYS A 202 -8.74 -4.85 -16.37
C LYS A 202 -8.93 -5.97 -15.35
N ALA A 203 -7.85 -6.43 -14.73
CA ALA A 203 -7.91 -7.49 -13.73
C ALA A 203 -8.74 -7.09 -12.50
N ILE A 204 -8.52 -5.89 -11.94
CA ILE A 204 -9.32 -5.40 -10.80
C ILE A 204 -10.79 -5.21 -11.19
N ARG A 205 -11.06 -4.63 -12.37
CA ARG A 205 -12.46 -4.42 -12.82
C ARG A 205 -13.20 -5.73 -13.01
N GLN A 206 -12.57 -6.72 -13.65
CA GLN A 206 -13.13 -8.07 -13.79
C GLN A 206 -13.38 -8.70 -12.42
N ALA A 207 -12.37 -8.71 -11.55
CA ALA A 207 -12.46 -9.26 -10.21
C ALA A 207 -13.56 -8.61 -9.37
N SER A 208 -13.75 -7.28 -9.50
CA SER A 208 -14.82 -6.55 -8.80
C SER A 208 -16.20 -7.00 -9.27
N THR A 209 -16.40 -7.14 -10.59
CA THR A 209 -17.65 -7.65 -11.16
C THR A 209 -17.95 -9.06 -10.66
N GLU A 210 -16.96 -9.96 -10.67
CA GLU A 210 -17.09 -11.35 -10.20
C GLU A 210 -17.34 -11.45 -8.68
N ALA A 211 -16.89 -10.45 -7.92
CA ALA A 211 -17.15 -10.35 -6.48
C ALA A 211 -18.48 -9.67 -6.14
N GLY A 212 -19.24 -9.23 -7.15
CA GLY A 212 -20.49 -8.51 -6.95
C GLY A 212 -20.35 -7.08 -6.45
N ALA A 213 -19.17 -6.46 -6.69
CA ALA A 213 -18.86 -5.10 -6.29
C ALA A 213 -18.85 -4.13 -7.49
N SER A 214 -19.09 -2.85 -7.21
CA SER A 214 -18.93 -1.75 -8.16
C SER A 214 -17.54 -1.12 -7.97
N ALA A 215 -16.71 -1.15 -9.02
CA ALA A 215 -15.42 -0.46 -9.04
C ALA A 215 -15.34 0.44 -10.29
N GLN A 216 -15.30 1.74 -10.07
CA GLN A 216 -15.38 2.73 -11.14
C GLN A 216 -14.07 3.50 -11.26
N LEU A 217 -13.64 3.72 -12.52
CA LEU A 217 -12.51 4.59 -12.78
C LEU A 217 -12.83 6.02 -12.32
N THR A 218 -11.99 6.56 -11.47
CA THR A 218 -12.09 7.95 -11.02
C THR A 218 -11.08 8.79 -11.79
N PRO A 219 -11.48 9.94 -12.34
CA PRO A 219 -10.55 10.85 -13.02
C PRO A 219 -9.41 11.27 -12.07
N GLN A 220 -8.18 11.08 -12.52
CA GLN A 220 -6.95 11.27 -11.71
C GLN A 220 -6.54 12.73 -11.48
N ALA A 221 -7.34 13.70 -11.90
CA ALA A 221 -6.91 15.10 -11.97
C ALA A 221 -6.51 15.73 -10.61
N THR A 222 -6.87 15.14 -9.48
CA THR A 222 -6.69 15.78 -8.17
C THR A 222 -6.05 14.92 -7.07
N HIS A 223 -6.07 13.58 -7.20
CA HIS A 223 -5.56 12.67 -6.17
C HIS A 223 -4.90 11.43 -6.79
N ASN A 224 -3.87 10.92 -6.15
CA ASN A 224 -3.14 9.73 -6.55
C ASN A 224 -2.69 8.95 -5.31
N SER A 225 -2.21 7.74 -5.51
CA SER A 225 -1.53 6.89 -4.56
C SER A 225 -0.26 6.32 -5.23
N ASP A 226 0.43 5.39 -4.59
CA ASP A 226 1.70 4.82 -5.06
C ASP A 226 1.68 4.26 -6.49
N ASN A 227 0.50 3.93 -7.05
CA ASN A 227 0.38 3.51 -8.46
C ASN A 227 0.96 4.53 -9.45
N ILE A 228 0.97 5.84 -9.09
CA ILE A 228 1.48 6.89 -9.99
C ILE A 228 2.98 6.73 -10.27
N SER A 229 3.76 6.33 -9.27
CA SER A 229 5.20 6.10 -9.42
C SER A 229 5.50 5.07 -10.51
N PHE A 230 4.74 3.99 -10.53
CA PHE A 230 4.87 2.91 -11.51
C PHE A 230 4.29 3.28 -12.87
N SER A 231 3.10 3.89 -12.89
CA SER A 231 2.48 4.35 -14.12
C SER A 231 3.35 5.36 -14.87
N SER A 232 4.00 6.27 -14.14
CA SER A 232 4.95 7.25 -14.72
C SER A 232 6.20 6.59 -15.32
N ALA A 233 6.56 5.41 -14.83
CA ALA A 233 7.64 4.58 -15.38
C ALA A 233 7.15 3.62 -16.51
N GLY A 234 5.90 3.76 -16.97
CA GLY A 234 5.32 2.93 -18.04
C GLY A 234 4.88 1.54 -17.59
N ILE A 235 4.79 1.27 -16.29
CA ILE A 235 4.37 -0.01 -15.72
C ILE A 235 2.85 0.01 -15.50
N PRO A 236 2.08 -0.99 -15.97
CA PRO A 236 0.66 -1.11 -15.70
C PRO A 236 0.36 -1.13 -14.19
N ALA A 237 -0.35 -0.13 -13.68
CA ALA A 237 -0.65 -0.01 -12.27
C ALA A 237 -2.08 0.49 -12.03
N VAL A 238 -2.66 0.05 -10.92
CA VAL A 238 -3.99 0.47 -10.46
C VAL A 238 -4.01 0.52 -8.94
N THR A 239 -4.69 1.52 -8.37
CA THR A 239 -5.06 1.54 -6.95
C THR A 239 -6.55 1.23 -6.81
N LEU A 240 -6.85 0.25 -5.94
CA LEU A 240 -8.20 -0.02 -5.43
C LEU A 240 -8.39 0.79 -4.14
N MET A 241 -9.49 1.54 -4.06
CA MET A 241 -9.86 2.30 -2.88
C MET A 241 -11.38 2.39 -2.74
N THR A 242 -11.89 2.81 -1.60
CA THR A 242 -13.32 3.08 -1.45
C THR A 242 -13.70 4.39 -2.12
N ARG A 243 -14.97 4.54 -2.53
CA ARG A 243 -15.45 5.80 -3.12
C ARG A 243 -15.45 6.96 -2.12
N GLU A 244 -15.63 6.66 -0.85
CA GLU A 244 -15.66 7.63 0.24
C GLU A 244 -14.30 7.75 0.96
N TRP A 245 -13.19 7.49 0.26
CA TRP A 245 -11.85 7.50 0.83
C TRP A 245 -11.50 8.79 1.58
N LEU A 246 -12.03 9.94 1.12
CA LEU A 246 -11.82 11.24 1.77
C LEU A 246 -12.52 11.38 3.13
N TYR A 247 -13.54 10.55 3.43
CA TYR A 247 -14.30 10.69 4.67
C TYR A 247 -13.42 10.38 5.88
N LYS A 248 -13.19 11.40 6.71
CA LYS A 248 -12.32 11.40 7.90
C LYS A 248 -10.82 11.13 7.65
N SER A 249 -10.38 10.90 6.41
CA SER A 249 -8.96 10.75 6.09
C SER A 249 -8.19 11.98 6.55
N HIS A 250 -6.96 11.81 7.04
CA HIS A 250 -6.07 12.85 7.57
C HIS A 250 -6.64 13.63 8.77
N THR A 251 -7.52 12.99 9.54
CA THR A 251 -8.04 13.52 10.82
C THR A 251 -7.83 12.50 11.94
N VAL A 252 -7.94 12.92 13.18
CA VAL A 252 -7.86 12.02 14.35
C VAL A 252 -9.04 11.03 14.42
N GLU A 253 -10.07 11.23 13.61
CA GLU A 253 -11.23 10.35 13.52
C GLU A 253 -11.01 9.15 12.58
N ASP A 254 -9.86 9.08 11.88
CA ASP A 254 -9.46 7.87 11.15
C ASP A 254 -8.90 6.84 12.12
N ASP A 255 -9.79 6.24 12.88
CA ASP A 255 -9.51 5.19 13.85
C ASP A 255 -10.19 3.86 13.46
N ILE A 256 -9.97 2.83 14.27
CA ILE A 256 -10.46 1.47 13.98
C ILE A 256 -11.99 1.40 13.84
N THR A 257 -12.75 2.32 14.43
CA THR A 257 -14.22 2.35 14.35
C THR A 257 -14.74 2.75 12.96
N LEU A 258 -13.88 3.41 12.16
CA LEU A 258 -14.19 3.76 10.78
C LEU A 258 -14.13 2.54 9.84
N VAL A 259 -13.34 1.53 10.19
CA VAL A 259 -13.08 0.36 9.34
C VAL A 259 -14.21 -0.67 9.45
N LYS A 260 -14.79 -1.01 8.31
CA LYS A 260 -15.87 -2.00 8.18
C LYS A 260 -15.31 -3.36 7.77
N PRO A 261 -15.40 -4.41 8.62
CA PRO A 261 -14.85 -5.74 8.29
C PRO A 261 -15.36 -6.32 6.98
N GLU A 262 -16.63 -6.08 6.64
CA GLU A 262 -17.25 -6.55 5.39
C GLU A 262 -16.62 -5.89 4.16
N GLN A 263 -16.28 -4.60 4.26
CA GLN A 263 -15.63 -3.86 3.18
C GLN A 263 -14.20 -4.38 2.96
N ILE A 264 -13.44 -4.61 4.05
CA ILE A 264 -12.10 -5.21 3.99
C ILE A 264 -12.15 -6.61 3.36
N LYS A 265 -13.10 -7.46 3.75
CA LYS A 265 -13.27 -8.80 3.17
C LYS A 265 -13.52 -8.74 1.67
N LEU A 266 -14.36 -7.81 1.23
CA LEU A 266 -14.67 -7.64 -0.18
C LEU A 266 -13.49 -7.08 -0.97
N ALA A 267 -12.76 -6.09 -0.43
CA ALA A 267 -11.53 -5.58 -1.03
C ALA A 267 -10.47 -6.69 -1.17
N ALA A 268 -10.29 -7.51 -0.13
CA ALA A 268 -9.39 -8.66 -0.18
C ALA A 268 -9.82 -9.71 -1.22
N GLU A 269 -11.13 -9.97 -1.36
CA GLU A 269 -11.67 -10.88 -2.40
C GLU A 269 -11.35 -10.34 -3.80
N ILE A 270 -11.57 -9.04 -4.03
CA ILE A 270 -11.28 -8.40 -5.32
C ILE A 270 -9.79 -8.51 -5.66
N LEU A 271 -8.91 -8.12 -4.73
CA LEU A 271 -7.46 -8.19 -4.94
C LEU A 271 -6.98 -9.63 -5.12
N TYR A 272 -7.50 -10.57 -4.34
CA TYR A 272 -7.17 -11.99 -4.50
C TYR A 272 -7.52 -12.49 -5.90
N ARG A 273 -8.74 -12.22 -6.41
CA ARG A 273 -9.15 -12.60 -7.78
C ARG A 273 -8.28 -11.94 -8.83
N ALA A 274 -7.96 -10.65 -8.67
CA ALA A 274 -7.10 -9.93 -9.60
C ALA A 274 -5.68 -10.53 -9.64
N VAL A 275 -5.11 -10.88 -8.49
CA VAL A 275 -3.82 -11.60 -8.42
C VAL A 275 -3.93 -12.97 -9.11
N ARG A 276 -5.04 -13.71 -8.90
CA ARG A 276 -5.27 -15.00 -9.59
C ARG A 276 -5.30 -14.83 -11.10
N ILE A 277 -5.99 -13.84 -11.63
CA ILE A 277 -6.05 -13.53 -13.07
C ILE A 277 -4.66 -13.23 -13.64
N LEU A 278 -3.81 -12.53 -12.88
CA LEU A 278 -2.53 -12.04 -13.40
C LEU A 278 -1.37 -13.01 -13.15
N ALA A 279 -1.41 -13.78 -12.06
CA ALA A 279 -0.26 -14.58 -11.62
C ALA A 279 -0.42 -16.09 -11.82
N PHE A 280 -1.64 -16.59 -12.05
CA PHE A 280 -1.91 -18.01 -12.23
C PHE A 280 -2.45 -18.31 -13.63
#